data_623762e60a4fabe6485ea75786b1ffa4
#
_entry.id   623762e60a4fabe6485ea75786b1ffa4
#
_cell.length_a   1.000
_cell.length_b   1.000
_cell.length_c   1.000
_cell.angle_alpha   90.00
_cell.angle_beta   90.00
_cell.angle_gamma   90.00
#
_symmetry.space_group_name_H-M   'P 1'
#
loop_
_entity.id
_entity.type
_entity.pdbx_description
1 polymer ?
#
loop_
_entity_poly.entity_id
_entity_poly.type
_entity_poly.pdbx_seq_one_letter_code
_entity_poly.pdbx_strand_id
1 'polypeptide(L)'
;MTTAEKTMTTQEVADRFYELAQQGNFDQIQEELFDDNVKSIEPAHSNWQNVQGLDKVREKAKQWQDMTEEMHGGYTNKPQVAGNFFVCIMGMDVTMKGQPRMKMDEVAVYEVRDGKIVLEQFFF
;
A
#
# COMPACT_ATOMS: atom_id res chain seq x y z
N MET A 1 26.53 -6.94 25.71
CA MET A 1 26.24 -7.37 24.33
C MET A 1 24.82 -7.02 23.97
N THR A 2 24.67 -6.11 23.04
CA THR A 2 23.35 -5.75 22.56
C THR A 2 22.84 -6.84 21.64
N THR A 3 21.66 -7.36 21.93
CA THR A 3 20.98 -8.27 21.00
C THR A 3 20.54 -7.44 19.80
N ALA A 4 21.05 -7.79 18.63
CA ALA A 4 20.59 -7.14 17.41
C ALA A 4 19.07 -7.40 17.27
N GLU A 5 18.29 -6.34 17.01
CA GLU A 5 16.90 -6.51 16.69
C GLU A 5 16.77 -7.37 15.43
N LYS A 6 15.95 -8.38 15.53
CA LYS A 6 15.70 -9.27 14.40
C LYS A 6 14.88 -8.55 13.36
N THR A 7 15.47 -8.36 12.18
CA THR A 7 14.77 -7.77 11.04
C THR A 7 13.67 -8.71 10.57
N MET A 8 12.49 -8.17 10.26
CA MET A 8 11.38 -8.95 9.73
C MET A 8 11.73 -9.52 8.35
N THR A 9 11.29 -10.75 8.11
CA THR A 9 11.36 -11.37 6.78
C THR A 9 10.28 -10.77 5.87
N THR A 10 10.39 -11.03 4.56
CA THR A 10 9.35 -10.63 3.60
C THR A 10 8.00 -11.22 3.99
N GLN A 11 7.97 -12.50 4.40
CA GLN A 11 6.73 -13.14 4.83
C GLN A 11 6.13 -12.46 6.07
N GLU A 12 6.96 -12.11 7.04
CA GLU A 12 6.49 -11.43 8.24
C GLU A 12 5.92 -10.04 7.93
N VAL A 13 6.58 -9.30 7.03
CA VAL A 13 6.06 -8.00 6.56
C VAL A 13 4.72 -8.18 5.85
N ALA A 14 4.62 -9.17 4.95
CA ALA A 14 3.38 -9.46 4.23
C ALA A 14 2.24 -9.83 5.19
N ASP A 15 2.52 -10.65 6.21
CA ASP A 15 1.53 -11.07 7.21
C ASP A 15 1.04 -9.87 8.02
N ARG A 16 1.95 -9.00 8.45
CA ARG A 16 1.59 -7.79 9.19
C ARG A 16 0.81 -6.81 8.32
N PHE A 17 1.21 -6.66 7.07
CA PHE A 17 0.48 -5.85 6.08
C PHE A 17 -0.97 -6.33 5.97
N TYR A 18 -1.16 -7.64 5.80
CA TYR A 18 -2.49 -8.23 5.67
C TYR A 18 -3.34 -7.99 6.92
N GLU A 19 -2.78 -8.22 8.10
CA GLU A 19 -3.48 -7.99 9.37
C GLU A 19 -3.99 -6.56 9.47
N LEU A 20 -3.14 -5.58 9.17
CA LEU A 20 -3.51 -4.17 9.23
C LEU A 20 -4.51 -3.79 8.13
N ALA A 21 -4.33 -4.35 6.92
CA ALA A 21 -5.24 -4.09 5.80
C ALA A 21 -6.66 -4.61 6.10
N GLN A 22 -6.79 -5.77 6.78
CA GLN A 22 -8.10 -6.29 7.19
C GLN A 22 -8.82 -5.35 8.17
N GLN A 23 -8.08 -4.57 8.92
CA GLN A 23 -8.62 -3.57 9.84
C GLN A 23 -8.87 -2.22 9.16
N GLY A 24 -8.54 -2.10 7.88
CA GLY A 24 -8.60 -0.81 7.17
C GLY A 24 -7.55 0.19 7.65
N ASN A 25 -6.52 -0.26 8.33
CA ASN A 25 -5.54 0.59 9.00
C ASN A 25 -4.31 0.84 8.13
N PHE A 26 -4.52 1.50 6.98
CA PHE A 26 -3.45 1.76 6.02
C PHE A 26 -2.44 2.80 6.52
N ASP A 27 -2.86 3.74 7.38
CA ASP A 27 -1.93 4.69 7.99
C ASP A 27 -0.88 3.96 8.84
N GLN A 28 -1.30 2.93 9.58
CA GLN A 28 -0.40 2.14 10.39
C GLN A 28 0.54 1.30 9.55
N ILE A 29 0.08 0.80 8.39
CA ILE A 29 0.94 0.10 7.44
C ILE A 29 2.10 1.01 7.02
N GLN A 30 1.82 2.25 6.66
CA GLN A 30 2.84 3.19 6.25
C GLN A 30 3.81 3.49 7.40
N GLU A 31 3.30 3.69 8.59
CA GLU A 31 4.13 4.02 9.75
C GLU A 31 5.03 2.86 10.17
N GLU A 32 4.51 1.64 10.24
CA GLU A 32 5.28 0.47 10.71
C GLU A 32 6.16 -0.15 9.64
N LEU A 33 5.68 -0.22 8.41
CA LEU A 33 6.26 -1.10 7.39
C LEU A 33 6.95 -0.38 6.24
N PHE A 34 6.62 0.89 5.96
CA PHE A 34 7.23 1.60 4.85
C PHE A 34 8.58 2.17 5.25
N ASP A 35 9.56 2.03 4.34
CA ASP A 35 10.85 2.71 4.45
C ASP A 35 10.69 4.21 4.20
N ASP A 36 11.56 5.03 4.80
CA ASP A 36 11.51 6.48 4.61
C ASP A 36 11.68 6.90 3.14
N ASN A 37 12.38 6.08 2.35
CA ASN A 37 12.65 6.35 0.93
C ASN A 37 11.77 5.52 -0.02
N VAL A 38 10.66 5.00 0.47
CA VAL A 38 9.75 4.17 -0.33
C VAL A 38 9.34 4.84 -1.62
N LYS A 39 9.34 4.07 -2.72
CA LYS A 39 8.82 4.50 -4.02
C LYS A 39 7.39 4.02 -4.17
N SER A 40 6.53 4.88 -4.71
CA SER A 40 5.15 4.53 -5.05
C SER A 40 4.92 4.80 -6.53
N ILE A 41 4.63 3.74 -7.29
CA ILE A 41 4.52 3.79 -8.74
C ILE A 41 3.09 3.48 -9.15
N GLU A 42 2.53 4.39 -9.95
CA GLU A 42 1.19 4.28 -10.50
C GLU A 42 1.24 3.84 -11.97
N PRO A 43 0.15 3.27 -12.53
CA PRO A 43 0.09 3.00 -13.96
C PRO A 43 0.26 4.27 -14.78
N ALA A 44 0.92 4.15 -15.94
CA ALA A 44 1.21 5.29 -16.81
C ALA A 44 -0.04 6.05 -17.27
N HIS A 45 -1.18 5.34 -17.39
CA HIS A 45 -2.46 5.96 -17.79
C HIS A 45 -3.21 6.64 -16.63
N SER A 46 -2.71 6.46 -15.39
CA SER A 46 -3.33 7.04 -14.20
C SER A 46 -3.00 8.53 -14.10
N ASN A 47 -3.91 9.29 -13.50
CA ASN A 47 -3.68 10.69 -13.18
C ASN A 47 -2.87 10.86 -11.89
N TRP A 48 -2.65 9.79 -11.15
CA TRP A 48 -1.86 9.80 -9.93
C TRP A 48 -0.37 9.80 -10.25
N GLN A 49 0.40 10.55 -9.49
CA GLN A 49 1.84 10.69 -9.72
C GLN A 49 2.63 9.57 -9.05
N ASN A 50 3.73 9.19 -9.70
CA ASN A 50 4.79 8.44 -9.05
C ASN A 50 5.49 9.36 -8.06
N VAL A 51 5.73 8.87 -6.85
CA VAL A 51 6.40 9.63 -5.82
C VAL A 51 7.48 8.80 -5.14
N GLN A 52 8.43 9.46 -4.51
CA GLN A 52 9.45 8.82 -3.69
C GLN A 52 9.56 9.55 -2.35
N GLY A 53 9.68 8.76 -1.30
CA GLY A 53 9.73 9.25 0.07
C GLY A 53 8.40 9.09 0.79
N LEU A 54 8.46 8.69 2.05
CA LEU A 54 7.28 8.43 2.87
C LEU A 54 6.38 9.67 2.98
N ASP A 55 6.98 10.85 3.11
CA ASP A 55 6.23 12.12 3.18
C ASP A 55 5.39 12.32 1.92
N LYS A 56 5.97 12.02 0.75
CA LYS A 56 5.26 12.16 -0.54
C LYS A 56 4.17 11.13 -0.71
N VAL A 57 4.41 9.91 -0.23
CA VAL A 57 3.39 8.86 -0.23
C VAL A 57 2.21 9.27 0.65
N ARG A 58 2.48 9.84 1.82
CA ARG A 58 1.43 10.33 2.73
C ARG A 58 0.66 11.49 2.14
N GLU A 59 1.33 12.42 1.45
CA GLU A 59 0.66 13.52 0.74
C GLU A 59 -0.30 12.97 -0.33
N LYS A 60 0.15 11.99 -1.11
CA LYS A 60 -0.68 11.36 -2.13
C LYS A 60 -1.90 10.68 -1.52
N ALA A 61 -1.71 9.94 -0.44
CA ALA A 61 -2.81 9.29 0.28
C ALA A 61 -3.83 10.31 0.80
N LYS A 62 -3.34 11.44 1.32
CA LYS A 62 -4.22 12.52 1.79
C LYS A 62 -5.01 13.15 0.65
N GLN A 63 -4.36 13.40 -0.49
CA GLN A 63 -5.04 13.93 -1.67
C GLN A 63 -6.15 13.00 -2.11
N TRP A 64 -5.90 11.69 -2.10
CA TRP A 64 -6.88 10.69 -2.45
C TRP A 64 -8.07 10.72 -1.47
N GLN A 65 -7.80 10.80 -0.16
CA GLN A 65 -8.84 10.91 0.86
C GLN A 65 -9.67 12.19 0.68
N ASP A 66 -9.02 13.31 0.40
CA ASP A 66 -9.70 14.60 0.21
C ASP A 66 -10.59 14.58 -1.03
N MET A 67 -10.25 13.80 -2.06
CA MET A 67 -11.05 13.65 -3.27
C MET A 67 -12.13 12.58 -3.14
N THR A 68 -12.10 11.79 -2.11
CA THR A 68 -13.09 10.74 -1.86
C THR A 68 -14.32 11.34 -1.19
N GLU A 69 -15.48 11.20 -1.85
CA GLU A 69 -16.77 11.59 -1.27
C GLU A 69 -17.26 10.54 -0.29
N GLU A 70 -17.21 9.25 -0.71
CA GLU A 70 -17.68 8.14 0.11
C GLU A 70 -16.93 6.86 -0.25
N MET A 71 -16.48 6.14 0.77
CA MET A 71 -15.96 4.80 0.64
C MET A 71 -17.06 3.82 1.01
N HIS A 72 -17.56 3.06 0.04
CA HIS A 72 -18.65 2.10 0.25
C HIS A 72 -18.14 0.75 0.74
N GLY A 73 -16.92 0.39 0.39
CA GLY A 73 -16.32 -0.87 0.80
C GLY A 73 -14.98 -1.10 0.12
N GLY A 74 -14.33 -2.16 0.52
CA GLY A 74 -13.07 -2.57 -0.09
C GLY A 74 -12.61 -3.90 0.47
N TYR A 75 -11.59 -4.46 -0.16
CA TYR A 75 -10.98 -5.71 0.30
C TYR A 75 -9.50 -5.74 -0.07
N THR A 76 -8.76 -6.55 0.68
CA THR A 76 -7.38 -6.91 0.37
C THR A 76 -7.28 -8.43 0.51
N ASN A 77 -6.91 -9.12 -0.56
CA ASN A 77 -6.70 -10.55 -0.51
C ASN A 77 -5.40 -10.88 0.20
N LYS A 78 -5.29 -12.12 0.68
CA LYS A 78 -4.09 -12.59 1.36
C LYS A 78 -2.89 -12.47 0.41
N PRO A 79 -1.80 -11.82 0.81
CA PRO A 79 -0.62 -11.68 -0.02
C PRO A 79 0.04 -13.01 -0.35
N GLN A 80 0.64 -13.08 -1.54
CA GLN A 80 1.51 -14.17 -1.95
C GLN A 80 2.94 -13.66 -2.00
N VAL A 81 3.86 -14.42 -1.43
CA VAL A 81 5.27 -14.02 -1.28
C VAL A 81 6.14 -14.79 -2.25
N ALA A 82 7.05 -14.08 -2.91
CA ALA A 82 8.08 -14.67 -3.75
C ALA A 82 9.36 -13.84 -3.58
N GLY A 83 10.41 -14.45 -3.00
CA GLY A 83 11.67 -13.75 -2.75
C GLY A 83 11.49 -12.54 -1.85
N ASN A 84 11.91 -11.39 -2.35
CA ASN A 84 11.79 -10.11 -1.64
C ASN A 84 10.51 -9.35 -1.98
N PHE A 85 9.55 -10.00 -2.63
CA PHE A 85 8.31 -9.38 -3.08
C PHE A 85 7.10 -10.06 -2.47
N PHE A 86 6.04 -9.28 -2.27
CA PHE A 86 4.72 -9.86 -2.10
C PHE A 86 3.72 -9.11 -2.98
N VAL A 87 2.67 -9.81 -3.36
CA VAL A 87 1.63 -9.30 -4.24
C VAL A 87 0.27 -9.60 -3.64
N CYS A 88 -0.64 -8.65 -3.75
CA CYS A 88 -2.03 -8.85 -3.36
C CYS A 88 -2.96 -8.16 -4.35
N ILE A 89 -4.21 -8.62 -4.35
CA ILE A 89 -5.28 -7.97 -5.09
C ILE A 89 -6.06 -7.13 -4.07
N MET A 90 -6.28 -5.87 -4.43
CA MET A 90 -7.04 -4.92 -3.62
C MET A 90 -8.21 -4.42 -4.43
N GLY A 91 -9.36 -4.31 -3.80
CA GLY A 91 -10.54 -3.77 -4.46
C GLY A 91 -11.13 -2.64 -3.65
N MET A 92 -11.80 -1.71 -4.33
CA MET A 92 -12.51 -0.64 -3.69
C MET A 92 -13.83 -0.36 -4.40
N ASP A 93 -14.80 0.05 -3.60
CA ASP A 93 -16.10 0.53 -4.05
C ASP A 93 -16.22 1.94 -3.50
N VAL A 94 -16.10 2.94 -4.37
CA VAL A 94 -15.86 4.32 -3.96
C VAL A 94 -16.61 5.31 -4.86
N THR A 95 -17.00 6.42 -4.27
CA THR A 95 -17.47 7.60 -5.00
C THR A 95 -16.46 8.72 -4.79
N MET A 96 -15.79 9.13 -5.85
CA MET A 96 -14.91 10.30 -5.84
C MET A 96 -15.75 11.56 -6.11
N LYS A 97 -15.32 12.69 -5.56
CA LYS A 97 -16.04 13.97 -5.74
C LYS A 97 -16.20 14.30 -7.22
N GLY A 98 -17.44 14.55 -7.63
CA GLY A 98 -17.78 14.88 -9.02
C GLY A 98 -17.76 13.71 -9.98
N GLN A 99 -17.64 12.48 -9.49
CA GLN A 99 -17.59 11.27 -10.29
C GLN A 99 -18.69 10.28 -9.88
N PRO A 100 -19.15 9.40 -10.79
CA PRO A 100 -20.07 8.35 -10.40
C PRO A 100 -19.39 7.31 -9.52
N ARG A 101 -20.20 6.60 -8.72
CA ARG A 101 -19.72 5.47 -7.93
C ARG A 101 -19.07 4.44 -8.83
N MET A 102 -17.90 3.97 -8.42
CA MET A 102 -17.15 2.96 -9.19
C MET A 102 -16.60 1.88 -8.29
N LYS A 103 -16.47 0.70 -8.89
CA LYS A 103 -15.75 -0.43 -8.30
C LYS A 103 -14.51 -0.67 -9.13
N MET A 104 -13.38 -0.90 -8.48
CA MET A 104 -12.15 -1.26 -9.17
C MET A 104 -11.38 -2.30 -8.40
N ASP A 105 -10.67 -3.13 -9.15
CA ASP A 105 -9.72 -4.08 -8.62
C ASP A 105 -8.34 -3.70 -9.14
N GLU A 106 -7.33 -3.86 -8.28
CA GLU A 106 -5.95 -3.57 -8.67
C GLU A 106 -5.01 -4.64 -8.14
N VAL A 107 -3.91 -4.83 -8.82
CA VAL A 107 -2.80 -5.65 -8.34
C VAL A 107 -1.79 -4.70 -7.70
N ALA A 108 -1.40 -5.00 -6.46
CA ALA A 108 -0.40 -4.24 -5.75
C ALA A 108 0.82 -5.12 -5.51
N VAL A 109 1.99 -4.64 -5.94
CA VAL A 109 3.27 -5.34 -5.77
C VAL A 109 4.12 -4.53 -4.81
N TYR A 110 4.69 -5.22 -3.82
CA TYR A 110 5.54 -4.62 -2.80
C TYR A 110 6.91 -5.30 -2.78
N GLU A 111 7.95 -4.48 -2.76
CA GLU A 111 9.31 -4.98 -2.53
C GLU A 111 9.72 -4.71 -1.09
N VAL A 112 10.33 -5.72 -0.45
CA VAL A 112 10.79 -5.64 0.94
C VAL A 112 12.31 -5.72 0.99
N ARG A 113 12.93 -4.83 1.74
CA ARG A 113 14.35 -4.85 2.07
C ARG A 113 14.53 -4.54 3.55
N ASP A 114 15.36 -5.34 4.21
CA ASP A 114 15.71 -5.12 5.62
C ASP A 114 14.45 -4.90 6.48
N GLY A 115 13.40 -5.70 6.21
CA GLY A 115 12.17 -5.67 6.99
C GLY A 115 11.25 -4.49 6.71
N LYS A 116 11.51 -3.72 5.66
CA LYS A 116 10.68 -2.56 5.30
C LYS A 116 10.26 -2.62 3.83
N ILE A 117 9.10 -2.07 3.54
CA ILE A 117 8.62 -1.92 2.18
C ILE A 117 9.33 -0.73 1.55
N VAL A 118 10.09 -0.99 0.48
CA VAL A 118 10.85 0.04 -0.26
C VAL A 118 10.20 0.42 -1.57
N LEU A 119 9.20 -0.34 -2.03
CA LEU A 119 8.48 -0.10 -3.26
C LEU A 119 7.04 -0.58 -3.11
N GLU A 120 6.09 0.25 -3.56
CA GLU A 120 4.74 -0.19 -3.88
C GLU A 120 4.46 0.18 -5.33
N GLN A 121 3.88 -0.74 -6.08
CA GLN A 121 3.52 -0.50 -7.48
C GLN A 121 2.16 -1.09 -7.77
N PHE A 122 1.31 -0.29 -8.40
CA PHE A 122 -0.07 -0.64 -8.68
C PHE A 122 -0.28 -0.90 -10.17
N PHE A 123 -1.13 -1.88 -10.46
CA PHE A 123 -1.52 -2.26 -11.82
C PHE A 123 -3.05 -2.33 -11.89
N PHE A 124 -3.62 -1.51 -12.74
CA PHE A 124 -5.06 -1.50 -13.00
C PHE A 124 -5.39 -0.89 -14.34
#